data_828beac5e2d67cf3336c52784a37379e
#
_entry.id   828beac5e2d67cf3336c52784a37379e
#
_cell.length_a   1.000
_cell.length_b   1.000
_cell.length_c   1.000
_cell.angle_alpha   90.00
_cell.angle_beta   90.00
_cell.angle_gamma   90.00
#
_symmetry.space_group_name_H-M   'P 1'
#
loop_
_entity.id
_entity.type
_entity.pdbx_description
1 polymer ?
#
loop_
_entity_poly.entity_id
_entity_poly.type
_entity_poly.pdbx_seq_one_letter_code
_entity_poly.pdbx_strand_id
1 'polypeptide(L)'
;MSSHKLEVFTDYVCPWCYLGDSRVKKLKKIFNIDIQIIHFPLHPDTPKEGKSLLDLFVTNQEDIDNKNQNMKNLMSNENLPYSNRTHTFNSRLAQEIGSWAQSLDNKTPIHDNFFEAYFVKGLNIGLESVILEIVAKSGLDENEAYDIINNRTFKSSVDKDWEKSRTYGVTGVPTYVYNNHSVVGAQPIENLVDFLNHFGVTKL
;
A
#
# COMPACT_ATOMS: atom_id res chain seq x y z
N MET A 1 -0.50 -0.71 -28.64
CA MET A 1 -0.93 -1.96 -27.98
C MET A 1 -1.58 -1.54 -26.68
N SER A 2 -2.79 -2.01 -26.33
CA SER A 2 -3.38 -1.69 -25.03
C SER A 2 -2.49 -2.30 -23.94
N SER A 3 -1.97 -1.47 -23.03
CA SER A 3 -1.20 -1.97 -21.91
C SER A 3 -2.11 -2.81 -21.00
N HIS A 4 -1.63 -3.96 -20.57
CA HIS A 4 -2.31 -4.77 -19.57
C HIS A 4 -2.28 -4.06 -18.23
N LYS A 5 -3.44 -3.74 -17.65
CA LYS A 5 -3.55 -2.99 -16.41
C LYS A 5 -3.93 -3.91 -15.25
N LEU A 6 -3.05 -4.04 -14.26
CA LEU A 6 -3.32 -4.73 -13.00
C LEU A 6 -3.69 -3.69 -11.92
N GLU A 7 -4.89 -3.77 -11.39
CA GLU A 7 -5.34 -2.95 -10.27
C GLU A 7 -4.94 -3.63 -8.95
N VAL A 8 -4.29 -2.88 -8.07
CA VAL A 8 -3.80 -3.36 -6.77
C VAL A 8 -4.45 -2.55 -5.67
N PHE A 9 -5.43 -3.14 -5.00
CA PHE A 9 -6.06 -2.56 -3.82
C PHE A 9 -5.12 -2.71 -2.62
N THR A 10 -4.79 -1.61 -1.96
CA THR A 10 -3.73 -1.58 -0.95
C THR A 10 -3.94 -0.47 0.08
N ASP A 11 -3.31 -0.63 1.25
CA ASP A 11 -3.21 0.42 2.27
C ASP A 11 -1.80 0.41 2.86
N TYR A 12 -1.22 1.59 3.08
CA TYR A 12 0.15 1.75 3.60
C TYR A 12 0.35 1.23 5.03
N VAL A 13 -0.73 1.02 5.80
CA VAL A 13 -0.64 0.44 7.15
C VAL A 13 -0.91 -1.06 7.20
N CYS A 14 -1.10 -1.70 6.04
CA CYS A 14 -1.30 -3.14 5.92
C CYS A 14 0.04 -3.87 5.69
N PRO A 15 0.52 -4.71 6.61
CA PRO A 15 1.79 -5.41 6.43
C PRO A 15 1.74 -6.42 5.27
N TRP A 16 0.58 -7.01 5.01
CA TRP A 16 0.39 -7.88 3.84
C TRP A 16 0.49 -7.11 2.52
N CYS A 17 0.12 -5.80 2.52
CA CYS A 17 0.29 -4.94 1.36
C CYS A 17 1.77 -4.63 1.11
N TYR A 18 2.56 -4.40 2.15
CA TYR A 18 4.00 -4.22 2.02
C TYR A 18 4.67 -5.47 1.46
N LEU A 19 4.29 -6.66 1.95
CA LEU A 19 4.76 -7.93 1.39
C LEU A 19 4.30 -8.10 -0.08
N GLY A 20 3.04 -7.78 -0.37
CA GLY A 20 2.47 -7.88 -1.71
C GLY A 20 3.12 -6.94 -2.72
N ASP A 21 3.51 -5.75 -2.31
CA ASP A 21 4.19 -4.76 -3.15
C ASP A 21 5.53 -5.28 -3.69
N SER A 22 6.31 -6.01 -2.88
CA SER A 22 7.55 -6.64 -3.35
C SER A 22 7.29 -7.64 -4.48
N ARG A 23 6.18 -8.35 -4.41
CA ARG A 23 5.78 -9.33 -5.43
C ARG A 23 5.25 -8.66 -6.69
N VAL A 24 4.51 -7.56 -6.56
CA VAL A 24 4.11 -6.71 -7.70
C VAL A 24 5.33 -6.20 -8.47
N LYS A 25 6.39 -5.78 -7.77
CA LYS A 25 7.65 -5.39 -8.41
C LYS A 25 8.30 -6.53 -9.19
N LYS A 26 8.21 -7.75 -8.70
CA LYS A 26 8.67 -8.94 -9.42
C LYS A 26 7.82 -9.20 -10.66
N LEU A 27 6.50 -9.07 -10.58
CA LEU A 27 5.59 -9.21 -11.74
C LEU A 27 5.94 -8.24 -12.86
N LYS A 28 6.27 -6.98 -12.54
CA LYS A 28 6.70 -5.96 -13.53
C LYS A 28 7.99 -6.31 -14.26
N LYS A 29 8.79 -7.24 -13.73
CA LYS A 29 10.00 -7.76 -14.40
C LYS A 29 9.71 -8.97 -15.30
N ILE A 30 8.53 -9.57 -15.16
CA ILE A 30 8.11 -10.76 -15.91
C ILE A 30 7.12 -10.40 -17.02
N PHE A 31 6.23 -9.45 -16.75
CA PHE A 31 5.12 -9.11 -17.63
C PHE A 31 5.14 -7.63 -18.04
N ASN A 32 4.68 -7.38 -19.25
CA ASN A 32 4.42 -6.02 -19.73
C ASN A 32 3.06 -5.53 -19.19
N ILE A 33 3.06 -5.08 -17.93
CA ILE A 33 1.86 -4.63 -17.21
C ILE A 33 2.06 -3.23 -16.64
N ASP A 34 0.97 -2.46 -16.63
CA ASP A 34 0.85 -1.23 -15.85
C ASP A 34 0.16 -1.54 -14.52
N ILE A 35 0.72 -1.01 -13.44
CA ILE A 35 0.15 -1.14 -12.11
C ILE A 35 -0.66 0.11 -11.79
N GLN A 36 -1.93 -0.09 -11.44
CA GLN A 36 -2.76 0.96 -10.87
C GLN A 36 -2.99 0.67 -9.39
N ILE A 37 -2.47 1.52 -8.54
CA ILE A 37 -2.76 1.48 -7.10
C ILE A 37 -4.18 2.02 -6.87
N ILE A 38 -4.97 1.27 -6.11
CA ILE A 38 -6.29 1.66 -5.62
C ILE A 38 -6.24 1.66 -4.10
N HIS A 39 -6.41 2.82 -3.50
CA HIS A 39 -6.32 2.96 -2.06
C HIS A 39 -7.52 2.33 -1.37
N PHE A 40 -7.25 1.61 -0.26
CA PHE A 40 -8.27 0.91 0.53
C PHE A 40 -8.34 1.46 1.96
N PRO A 41 -9.56 1.61 2.54
CA PRO A 41 -9.73 2.11 3.91
C PRO A 41 -9.58 0.98 4.94
N LEU A 42 -8.37 0.53 5.25
CA LEU A 42 -8.19 -0.59 6.18
C LEU A 42 -8.59 -0.23 7.62
N HIS A 43 -8.17 0.95 8.09
CA HIS A 43 -8.47 1.47 9.43
C HIS A 43 -8.79 2.97 9.36
N PRO A 44 -9.90 3.37 8.69
CA PRO A 44 -10.18 4.78 8.38
C PRO A 44 -10.44 5.65 9.61
N ASP A 45 -10.92 5.03 10.70
CA ASP A 45 -11.28 5.72 11.94
C ASP A 45 -10.12 5.81 12.94
N THR A 46 -8.89 5.47 12.53
CA THR A 46 -7.71 5.62 13.38
C THR A 46 -7.47 7.09 13.68
N PRO A 47 -7.35 7.47 14.98
CA PRO A 47 -7.06 8.85 15.35
C PRO A 47 -5.69 9.31 14.83
N LYS A 48 -5.47 10.64 14.83
CA LYS A 48 -4.23 11.25 14.32
C LYS A 48 -2.99 10.75 15.06
N GLU A 49 -3.12 10.51 16.35
CA GLU A 49 -2.05 10.01 17.24
C GLU A 49 -1.73 8.53 16.97
N GLY A 50 -2.61 7.85 16.26
CA GLY A 50 -2.57 6.41 16.05
C GLY A 50 -3.41 5.65 17.08
N LYS A 51 -3.41 4.32 16.93
CA LYS A 51 -4.07 3.38 17.84
C LYS A 51 -3.10 2.24 18.13
N SER A 52 -2.99 1.82 19.40
CA SER A 52 -2.16 0.67 19.74
C SER A 52 -2.67 -0.60 19.04
N LEU A 53 -1.78 -1.52 18.69
CA LEU A 53 -2.21 -2.80 18.12
C LEU A 53 -2.94 -3.66 19.16
N LEU A 54 -2.68 -3.47 20.45
CA LEU A 54 -3.43 -4.11 21.54
C LEU A 54 -4.91 -3.70 21.50
N ASP A 55 -5.18 -2.40 21.34
CA ASP A 55 -6.55 -1.86 21.26
C ASP A 55 -7.20 -2.16 19.91
N LEU A 56 -6.40 -2.16 18.82
CA LEU A 56 -6.90 -2.44 17.48
C LEU A 56 -7.43 -3.86 17.36
N PHE A 57 -6.68 -4.84 17.89
CA PHE A 57 -7.02 -6.26 17.78
C PHE A 57 -7.73 -6.80 19.04
N VAL A 58 -7.92 -5.96 20.07
CA VAL A 58 -8.53 -6.36 21.36
C VAL A 58 -7.84 -7.61 21.90
N THR A 59 -6.52 -7.55 22.06
CA THR A 59 -5.66 -8.71 22.38
C THR A 59 -4.58 -8.35 23.38
N ASN A 60 -3.67 -9.27 23.66
CA ASN A 60 -2.56 -9.11 24.61
C ASN A 60 -1.19 -8.96 23.90
N GLN A 61 -0.15 -8.66 24.69
CA GLN A 61 1.19 -8.41 24.15
C GLN A 61 1.79 -9.65 23.48
N GLU A 62 1.57 -10.84 24.03
CA GLU A 62 2.08 -12.09 23.46
C GLU A 62 1.55 -12.33 22.05
N ASP A 63 0.26 -12.08 21.81
CA ASP A 63 -0.34 -12.21 20.48
C ASP A 63 0.24 -11.18 19.49
N ILE A 64 0.48 -9.93 19.93
CA ILE A 64 1.13 -8.92 19.11
C ILE A 64 2.57 -9.33 18.77
N ASP A 65 3.31 -9.84 19.72
CA ASP A 65 4.69 -10.30 19.51
C ASP A 65 4.74 -11.48 18.52
N ASN A 66 3.82 -12.42 18.65
CA ASN A 66 3.67 -13.53 17.70
C ASN A 66 3.32 -13.06 16.28
N LYS A 67 2.40 -12.10 16.15
CA LYS A 67 2.05 -11.47 14.85
C LYS A 67 3.25 -10.75 14.23
N ASN A 68 3.99 -9.99 15.02
CA ASN A 68 5.20 -9.30 14.57
C ASN A 68 6.28 -10.30 14.13
N GLN A 69 6.52 -11.37 14.91
CA GLN A 69 7.51 -12.38 14.58
C GLN A 69 7.15 -13.13 13.30
N ASN A 70 5.89 -13.51 13.12
CA ASN A 70 5.42 -14.15 11.89
C ASN A 70 5.62 -13.24 10.67
N MET A 71 5.27 -11.96 10.80
CA MET A 71 5.44 -11.01 9.72
C MET A 71 6.92 -10.76 9.40
N LYS A 72 7.77 -10.67 10.43
CA LYS A 72 9.22 -10.56 10.26
C LYS A 72 9.82 -11.73 9.49
N ASN A 73 9.37 -12.95 9.78
CA ASN A 73 9.82 -14.13 9.05
C ASN A 73 9.42 -14.08 7.57
N LEU A 74 8.16 -13.70 7.28
CA LEU A 74 7.67 -13.57 5.91
C LEU A 74 8.41 -12.47 5.13
N MET A 75 8.67 -11.32 5.76
CA MET A 75 9.41 -10.23 5.16
C MET A 75 10.88 -10.61 4.89
N SER A 76 11.50 -11.33 5.83
CA SER A 76 12.88 -11.84 5.67
C SER A 76 13.01 -12.77 4.47
N ASN A 77 12.03 -13.63 4.21
CA ASN A 77 12.02 -14.51 3.04
C ASN A 77 11.96 -13.74 1.70
N GLU A 78 11.45 -12.52 1.73
CA GLU A 78 11.40 -11.62 0.58
C GLU A 78 12.56 -10.59 0.55
N ASN A 79 13.50 -10.68 1.50
CA ASN A 79 14.58 -9.70 1.72
C ASN A 79 14.03 -8.27 2.00
N LEU A 80 12.89 -8.18 2.65
CA LEU A 80 12.29 -6.91 3.06
C LEU A 80 12.65 -6.60 4.52
N PRO A 81 13.17 -5.40 4.82
CA PRO A 81 13.37 -4.96 6.18
C PRO A 81 12.01 -4.77 6.88
N TYR A 82 11.95 -5.13 8.16
CA TYR A 82 10.74 -5.02 8.96
C TYR A 82 11.06 -4.86 10.44
N SER A 83 10.42 -3.90 11.09
CA SER A 83 10.50 -3.65 12.53
C SER A 83 9.21 -4.04 13.22
N ASN A 84 9.29 -4.41 14.51
CA ASN A 84 8.11 -4.71 15.30
C ASN A 84 7.21 -3.49 15.40
N ARG A 85 5.93 -3.67 15.11
CA ARG A 85 4.94 -2.60 15.20
C ARG A 85 4.25 -2.63 16.55
N THR A 86 3.96 -1.45 17.08
CA THR A 86 3.17 -1.25 18.29
C THR A 86 1.85 -0.52 18.03
N HIS A 87 1.78 0.25 16.95
CA HIS A 87 0.64 1.09 16.59
C HIS A 87 0.25 0.93 15.13
N THR A 88 -1.00 1.23 14.81
CA THR A 88 -1.45 1.62 13.47
C THR A 88 -1.71 3.12 13.43
N PHE A 89 -1.59 3.72 12.24
CA PHE A 89 -1.79 5.16 12.04
C PHE A 89 -2.85 5.41 10.96
N ASN A 90 -3.38 6.62 10.93
CA ASN A 90 -4.31 7.02 9.89
C ASN A 90 -3.55 7.20 8.57
N SER A 91 -3.88 6.39 7.57
CA SER A 91 -3.19 6.43 6.27
C SER A 91 -3.83 7.40 5.26
N ARG A 92 -4.91 8.10 5.63
CA ARG A 92 -5.69 8.88 4.69
C ARG A 92 -4.88 9.94 3.93
N LEU A 93 -4.10 10.76 4.63
CA LEU A 93 -3.26 11.79 3.98
C LEU A 93 -2.16 11.16 3.12
N ALA A 94 -1.54 10.08 3.60
CA ALA A 94 -0.55 9.34 2.82
C ALA A 94 -1.16 8.79 1.51
N GLN A 95 -2.40 8.30 1.55
CA GLN A 95 -3.13 7.84 0.36
C GLN A 95 -3.40 9.00 -0.62
N GLU A 96 -3.74 10.20 -0.14
CA GLU A 96 -3.95 11.36 -0.99
C GLU A 96 -2.65 11.78 -1.70
N ILE A 97 -1.53 11.78 -0.99
CA ILE A 97 -0.21 12.02 -1.59
C ILE A 97 0.20 10.90 -2.55
N GLY A 98 -0.07 9.65 -2.22
CA GLY A 98 0.15 8.54 -3.15
C GLY A 98 -0.68 8.66 -4.43
N SER A 99 -1.93 9.10 -4.31
CA SER A 99 -2.81 9.35 -5.46
C SER A 99 -2.31 10.52 -6.32
N TRP A 100 -1.81 11.60 -5.70
CA TRP A 100 -1.13 12.68 -6.41
C TRP A 100 0.08 12.17 -7.18
N ALA A 101 0.98 11.47 -6.50
CA ALA A 101 2.21 10.96 -7.12
C ALA A 101 1.90 10.00 -8.28
N GLN A 102 0.83 9.21 -8.19
CA GLN A 102 0.37 8.34 -9.29
C GLN A 102 -0.16 9.14 -10.49
N SER A 103 -0.64 10.37 -10.28
CA SER A 103 -1.09 11.25 -11.36
C SER A 103 0.06 11.92 -12.14
N LEU A 104 1.27 11.87 -11.58
CA LEU A 104 2.47 12.34 -12.24
C LEU A 104 3.02 11.27 -13.18
N ASP A 105 3.45 11.64 -14.37
CA ASP A 105 4.01 10.68 -15.35
C ASP A 105 5.40 10.14 -14.98
N ASN A 106 5.88 10.43 -13.77
CA ASN A 106 7.18 10.01 -13.28
C ASN A 106 7.08 8.77 -12.37
N LYS A 107 8.09 7.91 -12.47
CA LYS A 107 8.21 6.71 -11.63
C LYS A 107 8.87 7.06 -10.29
N THR A 108 8.11 7.65 -9.38
CA THR A 108 8.60 8.01 -8.04
C THR A 108 8.56 6.83 -7.08
N PRO A 109 9.52 6.70 -6.15
CA PRO A 109 9.54 5.66 -5.12
C PRO A 109 8.61 5.97 -3.93
N ILE A 110 7.63 6.84 -4.07
CA ILE A 110 6.80 7.33 -2.97
C ILE A 110 6.09 6.21 -2.21
N HIS A 111 5.55 5.21 -2.92
CA HIS A 111 4.87 4.07 -2.30
C HIS A 111 5.83 3.25 -1.43
N ASP A 112 7.04 3.01 -1.92
CA ASP A 112 8.10 2.32 -1.19
C ASP A 112 8.50 3.09 0.05
N ASN A 113 8.66 4.39 -0.08
CA ASN A 113 9.06 5.26 1.00
C ASN A 113 7.99 5.37 2.10
N PHE A 114 6.69 5.31 1.76
CA PHE A 114 5.62 5.19 2.77
C PHE A 114 5.69 3.86 3.53
N PHE A 115 5.87 2.74 2.83
CA PHE A 115 6.01 1.44 3.46
C PHE A 115 7.27 1.39 4.35
N GLU A 116 8.41 1.89 3.86
CA GLU A 116 9.65 1.97 4.65
C GLU A 116 9.47 2.83 5.90
N ALA A 117 8.88 4.02 5.76
CA ALA A 117 8.64 4.92 6.88
C ALA A 117 7.83 4.26 7.99
N TYR A 118 6.78 3.54 7.65
CA TYR A 118 5.93 2.90 8.64
C TYR A 118 6.49 1.57 9.12
N PHE A 119 6.84 0.63 8.22
CA PHE A 119 7.20 -0.74 8.62
C PHE A 119 8.65 -0.91 9.07
N VAL A 120 9.54 -0.02 8.68
CA VAL A 120 10.96 -0.10 9.03
C VAL A 120 11.31 0.92 10.12
N LYS A 121 10.86 2.17 9.95
CA LYS A 121 11.20 3.27 10.85
C LYS A 121 10.17 3.53 11.95
N GLY A 122 8.97 2.93 11.86
CA GLY A 122 7.89 3.09 12.84
C GLY A 122 7.28 4.49 12.87
N LEU A 123 7.42 5.27 11.78
CA LEU A 123 6.95 6.64 11.71
C LEU A 123 5.43 6.71 11.54
N ASN A 124 4.81 7.75 12.12
CA ASN A 124 3.40 8.03 11.94
C ASN A 124 3.15 8.72 10.59
N ILE A 125 2.78 7.94 9.58
CA ILE A 125 2.49 8.43 8.22
C ILE A 125 1.16 9.21 8.10
N GLY A 126 0.45 9.43 9.19
CA GLY A 126 -0.69 10.35 9.28
C GLY A 126 -0.31 11.79 9.62
N LEU A 127 0.95 12.04 9.97
CA LEU A 127 1.46 13.37 10.29
C LEU A 127 2.00 14.08 9.04
N GLU A 128 1.57 15.32 8.85
CA GLU A 128 2.00 16.17 7.73
C GLU A 128 3.54 16.27 7.64
N SER A 129 4.23 16.53 8.75
CA SER A 129 5.68 16.64 8.78
C SER A 129 6.38 15.38 8.27
N VAL A 130 5.90 14.19 8.68
CA VAL A 130 6.44 12.90 8.22
C VAL A 130 6.15 12.69 6.74
N ILE A 131 4.96 13.06 6.28
CA ILE A 131 4.59 12.96 4.86
C ILE A 131 5.49 13.84 3.99
N LEU A 132 5.75 15.09 4.40
CA LEU A 132 6.64 16.01 3.66
C LEU A 132 8.08 15.47 3.59
N GLU A 133 8.62 14.92 4.67
CA GLU A 133 9.92 14.24 4.64
C GLU A 133 9.96 13.06 3.65
N ILE A 134 8.87 12.29 3.57
CA ILE A 134 8.75 11.17 2.61
C ILE A 134 8.68 11.70 1.18
N VAL A 135 7.96 12.78 0.95
CA VAL A 135 7.86 13.47 -0.36
C VAL A 135 9.23 13.93 -0.83
N ALA A 136 9.96 14.66 0.03
CA ALA A 136 11.32 15.11 -0.27
C ALA A 136 12.26 13.95 -0.60
N LYS A 137 12.24 12.90 0.23
CA LYS A 137 13.02 11.66 -0.02
C LYS A 137 12.66 11.00 -1.36
N SER A 138 11.43 11.18 -1.82
CA SER A 138 10.94 10.61 -3.08
C SER A 138 11.28 11.48 -4.30
N GLY A 139 11.93 12.63 -4.10
CA GLY A 139 12.27 13.57 -5.17
C GLY A 139 11.08 14.36 -5.71
N LEU A 140 10.02 14.50 -4.93
CA LEU A 140 8.82 15.28 -5.25
C LEU A 140 8.88 16.65 -4.56
N ASP A 141 8.08 17.60 -5.05
CA ASP A 141 8.03 18.97 -4.53
C ASP A 141 7.26 19.03 -3.20
N GLU A 142 7.95 19.44 -2.14
CA GLU A 142 7.39 19.56 -0.79
C GLU A 142 6.35 20.68 -0.68
N ASN A 143 6.52 21.79 -1.40
CA ASN A 143 5.56 22.90 -1.37
C ASN A 143 4.26 22.50 -2.06
N GLU A 144 4.33 21.79 -3.19
CA GLU A 144 3.15 21.25 -3.86
C GLU A 144 2.43 20.25 -2.97
N ALA A 145 3.18 19.34 -2.31
CA ALA A 145 2.61 18.37 -1.36
C ALA A 145 1.96 19.06 -0.16
N TYR A 146 2.57 20.12 0.38
CA TYR A 146 2.01 20.93 1.46
C TYR A 146 0.66 21.52 1.06
N ASP A 147 0.58 22.14 -0.14
CA ASP A 147 -0.66 22.70 -0.67
C ASP A 147 -1.74 21.62 -0.90
N ILE A 148 -1.35 20.45 -1.38
CA ILE A 148 -2.26 19.30 -1.56
C ILE A 148 -2.83 18.85 -0.23
N ILE A 149 -2.02 18.72 0.81
CA ILE A 149 -2.45 18.32 2.15
C ILE A 149 -3.43 19.34 2.73
N ASN A 150 -3.08 20.63 2.70
CA ASN A 150 -3.90 21.68 3.29
C ASN A 150 -5.23 21.88 2.56
N ASN A 151 -5.22 21.83 1.24
CA ASN A 151 -6.40 21.99 0.41
C ASN A 151 -7.17 20.69 0.18
N ARG A 152 -6.62 19.55 0.62
CA ARG A 152 -7.19 18.21 0.42
C ARG A 152 -7.53 17.92 -1.05
N THR A 153 -6.65 18.37 -1.96
CA THR A 153 -6.89 18.36 -3.41
C THR A 153 -7.16 16.96 -3.97
N PHE A 154 -6.52 15.93 -3.40
CA PHE A 154 -6.68 14.54 -3.81
C PHE A 154 -7.68 13.74 -2.94
N LYS A 155 -8.43 14.43 -2.04
CA LYS A 155 -9.47 13.79 -1.23
C LYS A 155 -10.48 13.04 -2.09
N SER A 156 -11.01 13.67 -3.14
CA SER A 156 -12.01 13.04 -4.00
C SER A 156 -11.46 11.85 -4.82
N SER A 157 -10.16 11.85 -5.13
CA SER A 157 -9.52 10.71 -5.79
C SER A 157 -9.52 9.47 -4.89
N VAL A 158 -9.10 9.64 -3.65
CA VAL A 158 -9.12 8.54 -2.67
C VAL A 158 -10.55 8.12 -2.29
N ASP A 159 -11.51 9.07 -2.23
CA ASP A 159 -12.92 8.72 -2.01
C ASP A 159 -13.46 7.81 -3.13
N LYS A 160 -13.06 8.05 -4.38
CA LYS A 160 -13.41 7.17 -5.53
C LYS A 160 -12.74 5.80 -5.42
N ASP A 161 -11.49 5.72 -4.96
CA ASP A 161 -10.81 4.46 -4.72
C ASP A 161 -11.55 3.64 -3.64
N TRP A 162 -11.94 4.28 -2.54
CA TRP A 162 -12.71 3.64 -1.47
C TRP A 162 -14.09 3.18 -1.96
N GLU A 163 -14.76 3.99 -2.79
CA GLU A 163 -16.03 3.58 -3.42
C GLU A 163 -15.83 2.41 -4.38
N LYS A 164 -14.77 2.45 -5.18
CA LYS A 164 -14.44 1.35 -6.10
C LYS A 164 -14.20 0.04 -5.33
N SER A 165 -13.50 0.09 -4.19
CA SER A 165 -13.29 -1.11 -3.37
C SER A 165 -14.61 -1.69 -2.84
N ARG A 166 -15.56 -0.84 -2.45
CA ARG A 166 -16.92 -1.28 -2.06
C ARG A 166 -17.67 -1.91 -3.23
N THR A 167 -17.66 -1.24 -4.38
CA THR A 167 -18.35 -1.71 -5.60
C THR A 167 -17.81 -3.06 -6.09
N TYR A 168 -16.48 -3.29 -5.93
CA TYR A 168 -15.84 -4.55 -6.30
C TYR A 168 -15.96 -5.63 -5.22
N GLY A 169 -16.58 -5.32 -4.08
CA GLY A 169 -16.71 -6.25 -2.96
C GLY A 169 -15.36 -6.62 -2.32
N VAL A 170 -14.36 -5.73 -2.39
CA VAL A 170 -13.06 -5.94 -1.76
C VAL A 170 -13.21 -5.79 -0.25
N THR A 171 -12.96 -6.87 0.48
CA THR A 171 -13.08 -6.93 1.95
C THR A 171 -11.73 -7.08 2.66
N GLY A 172 -10.64 -7.22 1.91
CA GLY A 172 -9.29 -7.38 2.45
C GLY A 172 -8.23 -7.01 1.44
N VAL A 173 -7.06 -6.63 1.93
CA VAL A 173 -5.94 -6.18 1.09
C VAL A 173 -4.62 -6.89 1.48
N PRO A 174 -3.69 -7.07 0.52
CA PRO A 174 -3.81 -6.65 -0.87
C PRO A 174 -4.85 -7.48 -1.65
N THR A 175 -5.51 -6.86 -2.62
CA THR A 175 -6.33 -7.57 -3.63
C THR A 175 -5.86 -7.12 -5.00
N TYR A 176 -5.66 -8.08 -5.89
CA TYR A 176 -5.21 -7.87 -7.26
C TYR A 176 -6.38 -8.12 -8.20
N VAL A 177 -6.68 -7.17 -9.07
CA VAL A 177 -7.78 -7.30 -10.03
C VAL A 177 -7.27 -7.12 -11.43
N TYR A 178 -7.57 -8.09 -12.28
CA TYR A 178 -7.29 -8.06 -13.71
C TYR A 178 -8.48 -8.64 -14.47
N ASN A 179 -8.94 -7.92 -15.49
CA ASN A 179 -10.05 -8.35 -16.36
C ASN A 179 -11.30 -8.82 -15.57
N ASN A 180 -11.70 -8.06 -14.53
CA ASN A 180 -12.83 -8.34 -13.62
C ASN A 180 -12.69 -9.62 -12.77
N HIS A 181 -11.51 -10.20 -12.69
CA HIS A 181 -11.21 -11.31 -11.78
C HIS A 181 -10.25 -10.84 -10.70
N SER A 182 -10.38 -11.42 -9.52
CA SER A 182 -9.59 -11.00 -8.36
C SER A 182 -8.86 -12.14 -7.68
N VAL A 183 -7.70 -11.80 -7.12
CA VAL A 183 -6.92 -12.66 -6.23
C VAL A 183 -6.66 -11.87 -4.95
N VAL A 184 -7.00 -12.44 -3.78
CA VAL A 184 -6.96 -11.77 -2.48
C VAL A 184 -5.76 -12.24 -1.65
N GLY A 185 -5.17 -11.32 -0.92
CA GLY A 185 -4.07 -11.57 0.00
C GLY A 185 -2.68 -11.50 -0.64
N ALA A 186 -1.65 -11.45 0.19
CA ALA A 186 -0.26 -11.49 -0.26
C ALA A 186 0.08 -12.91 -0.77
N GLN A 187 -0.37 -13.21 -1.98
CA GLN A 187 -0.16 -14.52 -2.62
C GLN A 187 1.31 -14.75 -2.96
N PRO A 188 1.80 -16.00 -2.93
CA PRO A 188 3.10 -16.34 -3.53
C PRO A 188 3.21 -15.82 -4.96
N ILE A 189 4.43 -15.47 -5.39
CA ILE A 189 4.65 -14.91 -6.73
C ILE A 189 4.17 -15.84 -7.83
N GLU A 190 4.30 -17.15 -7.64
CA GLU A 190 3.87 -18.20 -8.57
C GLU A 190 2.37 -18.10 -8.84
N ASN A 191 1.55 -17.92 -7.79
CA ASN A 191 0.09 -17.78 -7.93
C ASN A 191 -0.29 -16.53 -8.74
N LEU A 192 0.42 -15.42 -8.54
CA LEU A 192 0.20 -14.19 -9.29
C LEU A 192 0.65 -14.31 -10.75
N VAL A 193 1.74 -15.04 -10.99
CA VAL A 193 2.21 -15.38 -12.35
C VAL A 193 1.18 -16.25 -13.08
N ASP A 194 0.66 -17.29 -12.41
CA ASP A 194 -0.35 -18.18 -12.99
C ASP A 194 -1.66 -17.43 -13.27
N PHE A 195 -2.05 -16.53 -12.35
CA PHE A 195 -3.21 -15.66 -12.55
C PHE A 195 -3.08 -14.82 -13.82
N LEU A 196 -1.95 -14.13 -14.04
CA LEU A 196 -1.73 -13.31 -15.23
C LEU A 196 -1.57 -14.16 -16.51
N ASN A 197 -0.90 -15.31 -16.43
CA ASN A 197 -0.77 -16.26 -17.55
C ASN A 197 -2.15 -16.77 -18.01
N HIS A 198 -3.07 -17.05 -17.08
CA HIS A 198 -4.42 -17.50 -17.40
C HIS A 198 -5.16 -16.52 -18.34
N PHE A 199 -4.91 -15.23 -18.21
CA PHE A 199 -5.48 -14.19 -19.07
C PHE A 199 -4.62 -13.81 -20.27
N GLY A 200 -3.55 -14.55 -20.55
CA GLY A 200 -2.69 -14.31 -21.70
C GLY A 200 -1.92 -12.99 -21.65
N VAL A 201 -1.59 -12.51 -20.45
CA VAL A 201 -0.79 -11.29 -20.30
C VAL A 201 0.60 -11.50 -20.89
N THR A 202 1.04 -10.58 -21.75
CA THR A 202 2.30 -10.70 -22.48
C THR A 202 3.49 -10.60 -21.51
N LYS A 203 4.39 -11.58 -21.59
CA LYS A 203 5.70 -11.51 -20.89
C LYS A 203 6.66 -10.55 -21.62
N LEU A 204 7.62 -10.01 -20.86
CA LEU A 204 8.71 -9.18 -21.38
C LEU A 204 9.71 -10.02 -22.19
#